data_93cc14d809906c5dd23a7e56a47d360b
#
_entry.id   93cc14d809906c5dd23a7e56a47d360b
#
_cell.length_a   1.000
_cell.length_b   1.000
_cell.length_c   1.000
_cell.angle_alpha   90.00
_cell.angle_beta   90.00
_cell.angle_gamma   90.00
#
_symmetry.space_group_name_H-M   'P 1'
#
loop_
_entity.id
_entity.type
_entity.pdbx_description
1 polymer ?
#
loop_
_entity_poly.entity_id
_entity_poly.type
_entity_poly.pdbx_seq_one_letter_code
_entity_poly.pdbx_strand_id
1 'polypeptide(L)'
;MPNKNYVNIVNDSIYIVENILNDIDLLIVRTISNNPGLNAKQLLAILKEHHPSITIDMIKNSIKRKLIKYVEFKGSDRNGGYHIKWKKKLVAIKIN
;
A
#
# COMPACT_ATOMS: atom_id res chain seq x y z
N MET A 1 -20.40 2.49 -14.98
CA MET A 1 -19.66 2.49 -13.72
C MET A 1 -18.61 3.57 -13.68
N PRO A 2 -18.61 4.35 -12.66
CA PRO A 2 -17.55 5.33 -12.54
C PRO A 2 -16.21 4.65 -12.33
N ASN A 3 -15.22 5.13 -13.04
CA ASN A 3 -13.85 4.66 -12.91
C ASN A 3 -13.06 5.63 -12.08
N LYS A 4 -13.66 6.10 -11.02
CA LYS A 4 -13.04 7.10 -10.18
C LYS A 4 -12.35 6.48 -9.00
N ASN A 5 -11.25 7.08 -8.66
CA ASN A 5 -10.52 6.74 -7.44
C ASN A 5 -11.17 7.51 -6.29
N TYR A 6 -11.61 6.81 -5.28
CA TYR A 6 -12.16 7.46 -4.11
C TYR A 6 -11.90 6.63 -2.87
N VAL A 7 -12.05 7.29 -1.73
CA VAL A 7 -11.83 6.67 -0.43
C VAL A 7 -13.13 6.73 0.34
N ASN A 8 -13.59 5.58 0.82
CA ASN A 8 -14.77 5.47 1.65
C ASN A 8 -14.38 5.10 3.07
N ILE A 9 -15.13 5.63 4.04
CA ILE A 9 -14.95 5.28 5.44
C ILE A 9 -16.20 4.54 5.89
N VAL A 10 -16.02 3.29 6.31
CA VAL A 10 -17.11 2.44 6.78
C VAL A 10 -16.62 1.67 8.00
N ASN A 11 -17.36 1.76 9.12
CA ASN A 11 -17.03 1.02 10.34
C ASN A 11 -15.58 1.21 10.78
N ASP A 12 -15.13 2.47 10.79
CA ASP A 12 -13.76 2.86 11.16
C ASP A 12 -12.66 2.29 10.26
N SER A 13 -13.05 1.78 9.10
CA SER A 13 -12.11 1.35 8.08
C SER A 13 -12.16 2.29 6.89
N ILE A 14 -11.02 2.50 6.26
CA ILE A 14 -10.92 3.29 5.04
C ILE A 14 -10.78 2.34 3.88
N TYR A 15 -11.70 2.43 2.94
CA TYR A 15 -11.69 1.60 1.74
C TYR A 15 -11.21 2.43 0.58
N ILE A 16 -10.16 1.97 -0.08
CA ILE A 16 -9.68 2.56 -1.31
C ILE A 16 -10.33 1.83 -2.47
N VAL A 17 -11.02 2.60 -3.30
CA VAL A 17 -11.71 2.06 -4.47
C VAL A 17 -11.08 2.75 -5.68
N GLU A 18 -10.15 2.08 -6.34
CA GLU A 18 -9.40 2.66 -7.43
C GLU A 18 -9.24 1.68 -8.60
N ASN A 19 -9.38 2.21 -9.82
CA ASN A 19 -9.16 1.45 -11.04
C ASN A 19 -7.71 1.52 -11.51
N ILE A 20 -6.98 2.56 -11.10
CA ILE A 20 -5.60 2.74 -11.56
C ILE A 20 -4.60 1.88 -10.79
N LEU A 21 -5.01 1.33 -9.66
CA LEU A 21 -4.15 0.45 -8.90
C LEU A 21 -4.25 -0.97 -9.44
N ASN A 22 -3.11 -1.58 -9.71
CA ASN A 22 -3.08 -2.96 -10.13
C ASN A 22 -3.00 -3.88 -8.90
N ASP A 23 -2.95 -5.19 -9.13
CA ASP A 23 -2.93 -6.17 -8.05
C ASP A 23 -1.70 -6.03 -7.16
N ILE A 24 -0.56 -5.67 -7.74
CA ILE A 24 0.67 -5.46 -6.98
C ILE A 24 0.53 -4.23 -6.08
N ASP A 25 0.00 -3.12 -6.62
CA ASP A 25 -0.22 -1.90 -5.83
C ASP A 25 -1.13 -2.18 -4.63
N LEU A 26 -2.23 -2.90 -4.85
CA LEU A 26 -3.16 -3.26 -3.80
C LEU A 26 -2.52 -4.18 -2.76
N LEU A 27 -1.71 -5.11 -3.21
CA LEU A 27 -0.99 -6.02 -2.32
C LEU A 27 -0.02 -5.25 -1.43
N ILE A 28 0.70 -4.28 -1.99
CA ILE A 28 1.64 -3.45 -1.24
C ILE A 28 0.91 -2.65 -0.16
N VAL A 29 -0.15 -1.93 -0.53
CA VAL A 29 -0.86 -1.09 0.45
C VAL A 29 -1.51 -1.94 1.54
N ARG A 30 -2.03 -3.09 1.19
CA ARG A 30 -2.64 -4.00 2.16
C ARG A 30 -1.59 -4.55 3.13
N THR A 31 -0.41 -4.91 2.60
CA THR A 31 0.68 -5.42 3.42
C THR A 31 1.17 -4.37 4.40
N ILE A 32 1.30 -3.11 3.96
CA ILE A 32 1.68 -2.00 4.83
C ILE A 32 0.63 -1.78 5.91
N SER A 33 -0.64 -1.84 5.54
CA SER A 33 -1.73 -1.67 6.49
C SER A 33 -1.71 -2.72 7.59
N ASN A 34 -1.41 -3.96 7.22
CA ASN A 34 -1.38 -5.08 8.17
C ASN A 34 -0.07 -5.16 8.95
N ASN A 35 0.99 -4.56 8.45
CA ASN A 35 2.33 -4.63 9.04
C ASN A 35 2.98 -3.25 9.03
N PRO A 36 2.46 -2.30 9.81
CA PRO A 36 3.00 -0.94 9.81
C PRO A 36 4.45 -0.92 10.31
N GLY A 37 5.25 -0.06 9.70
CA GLY A 37 6.62 0.16 10.12
C GLY A 37 7.67 -0.67 9.39
N LEU A 38 7.29 -1.42 8.38
CA LEU A 38 8.27 -2.20 7.60
C LEU A 38 8.99 -1.31 6.58
N ASN A 39 10.27 -1.58 6.37
CA ASN A 39 11.02 -0.94 5.29
C ASN A 39 10.82 -1.72 3.98
N ALA A 40 11.41 -1.20 2.89
CA ALA A 40 11.22 -1.80 1.58
C ALA A 40 11.75 -3.23 1.50
N LYS A 41 12.86 -3.53 2.18
CA LYS A 41 13.41 -4.88 2.18
C LYS A 41 12.51 -5.88 2.90
N GLN A 42 11.94 -5.44 4.01
CA GLN A 42 11.02 -6.27 4.78
C GLN A 42 9.72 -6.51 4.02
N LEU A 43 9.22 -5.47 3.34
CA LEU A 43 8.06 -5.61 2.46
C LEU A 43 8.35 -6.60 1.33
N LEU A 44 9.53 -6.50 0.75
CA LEU A 44 9.92 -7.40 -0.34
C LEU A 44 9.88 -8.86 0.11
N ALA A 45 10.37 -9.15 1.30
CA ALA A 45 10.39 -10.51 1.82
C ALA A 45 8.97 -11.08 1.93
N ILE A 46 8.02 -10.28 2.42
CA ILE A 46 6.63 -10.71 2.54
C ILE A 46 5.98 -10.85 1.17
N LEU A 47 6.17 -9.85 0.31
CA LEU A 47 5.50 -9.79 -0.99
C LEU A 47 5.97 -10.87 -1.94
N LYS A 48 7.22 -11.31 -1.83
CA LYS A 48 7.73 -12.39 -2.66
C LYS A 48 7.01 -13.72 -2.45
N GLU A 49 6.43 -13.92 -1.30
CA GLU A 49 5.62 -15.12 -1.03
C GLU A 49 4.38 -15.16 -1.90
N HIS A 50 3.86 -14.00 -2.26
CA HIS A 50 2.64 -13.87 -3.07
C HIS A 50 2.95 -13.55 -4.53
N HIS A 51 4.10 -12.96 -4.79
CA HIS A 51 4.48 -12.50 -6.12
C HIS A 51 5.98 -12.67 -6.31
N PRO A 52 6.45 -13.89 -6.69
CA PRO A 52 7.88 -14.21 -6.71
C PRO A 52 8.76 -13.32 -7.57
N SER A 53 8.20 -12.71 -8.60
CA SER A 53 8.97 -11.85 -9.51
C SER A 53 9.03 -10.39 -9.07
N ILE A 54 8.45 -10.05 -7.94
CA ILE A 54 8.48 -8.67 -7.46
C ILE A 54 9.89 -8.24 -7.09
N THR A 55 10.23 -6.99 -7.37
CA THR A 55 11.52 -6.42 -7.04
C THR A 55 11.36 -5.24 -6.10
N ILE A 56 12.46 -4.86 -5.44
CA ILE A 56 12.45 -3.71 -4.54
C ILE A 56 12.14 -2.42 -5.29
N ASP A 57 12.61 -2.31 -6.54
CA ASP A 57 12.32 -1.14 -7.38
C ASP A 57 10.84 -1.05 -7.72
N MET A 58 10.20 -2.18 -7.97
CA MET A 58 8.75 -2.20 -8.23
C MET A 58 7.99 -1.70 -7.01
N ILE A 59 8.39 -2.10 -5.81
CA ILE A 59 7.76 -1.65 -4.57
C ILE A 59 7.94 -0.15 -4.40
N LYS A 60 9.17 0.34 -4.50
CA LYS A 60 9.46 1.76 -4.34
C LYS A 60 8.77 2.62 -5.38
N ASN A 61 8.73 2.18 -6.62
CA ASN A 61 8.06 2.91 -7.70
C ASN A 61 6.54 2.95 -7.51
N SER A 62 5.95 1.84 -7.09
CA SER A 62 4.52 1.79 -6.79
C SER A 62 4.15 2.79 -5.70
N ILE A 63 4.92 2.79 -4.60
CA ILE A 63 4.66 3.70 -3.49
C ILE A 63 4.82 5.14 -3.93
N LYS A 64 5.90 5.47 -4.63
CA LYS A 64 6.20 6.83 -5.05
C LYS A 64 5.19 7.38 -6.05
N ARG A 65 4.74 6.56 -7.00
CA ARG A 65 3.91 7.02 -8.11
C ARG A 65 2.43 6.88 -7.88
N LYS A 66 2.02 5.82 -7.19
CA LYS A 66 0.60 5.49 -7.07
C LYS A 66 0.08 5.54 -5.65
N LEU A 67 0.90 5.17 -4.67
CA LEU A 67 0.46 5.01 -3.29
C LEU A 67 0.84 6.19 -2.41
N ILE A 68 1.41 7.23 -2.96
CA ILE A 68 1.88 8.39 -2.19
C ILE A 68 0.76 9.07 -1.38
N LYS A 69 -0.47 8.97 -1.84
CA LYS A 69 -1.63 9.53 -1.14
C LYS A 69 -1.98 8.75 0.13
N TYR A 70 -1.60 7.49 0.18
CA TYR A 70 -2.05 6.58 1.23
C TYR A 70 -0.93 6.16 2.18
N VAL A 71 0.30 6.26 1.74
CA VAL A 71 1.47 5.71 2.42
C VAL A 71 2.47 6.81 2.72
N GLU A 72 3.05 6.79 3.90
CA GLU A 72 4.13 7.69 4.28
C GLU A 72 5.27 6.89 4.88
N PHE A 73 6.47 7.43 4.79
CA PHE A 73 7.65 6.86 5.43
C PHE A 73 7.93 7.64 6.70
N LYS A 74 8.01 6.95 7.83
CA LYS A 74 8.30 7.57 9.11
C LYS A 74 9.61 7.05 9.66
N GLY A 75 10.41 7.94 10.21
CA GLY A 75 11.67 7.59 10.83
C GLY A 75 12.86 7.85 9.92
N SER A 76 14.04 7.39 10.35
CA SER A 76 15.28 7.55 9.61
C SER A 76 15.40 6.49 8.52
N ASP A 77 16.39 6.68 7.62
CA ASP A 77 16.68 5.70 6.58
C ASP A 77 16.99 4.31 7.14
N ARG A 78 17.58 4.26 8.33
CA ARG A 78 17.95 2.98 8.96
C ARG A 78 16.83 2.35 9.75
N ASN A 79 16.11 3.18 10.50
CA ASN A 79 15.10 2.71 11.46
C ASN A 79 13.67 3.06 11.04
N GLY A 80 13.51 3.63 9.86
CA GLY A 80 12.20 4.03 9.39
C GLY A 80 11.44 2.89 8.73
N GLY A 81 10.18 3.16 8.48
CA GLY A 81 9.31 2.23 7.79
C GLY A 81 8.09 2.90 7.23
N TYR A 82 7.36 2.16 6.41
CA TYR A 82 6.17 2.66 5.75
C TYR A 82 4.96 2.49 6.65
N HIS A 83 4.09 3.49 6.62
CA HIS A 83 2.85 3.52 7.39
C HIS A 83 1.72 4.04 6.52
N ILE A 84 0.50 3.66 6.86
CA ILE A 84 -0.68 4.26 6.26
C ILE A 84 -0.89 5.64 6.88
N LYS A 85 -1.20 6.62 6.06
CA LYS A 85 -1.35 8.02 6.50
C LYS A 85 -2.49 8.23 7.48
N TRP A 86 -3.53 7.40 7.39
CA TRP A 86 -4.68 7.52 8.28
C TRP A 86 -4.55 6.58 9.46
N LYS A 87 -5.12 7.01 10.59
CA LYS A 87 -5.11 6.20 11.81
C LYS A 87 -6.08 5.02 11.74
N LYS A 88 -7.05 5.09 10.84
CA LYS A 88 -8.04 4.03 10.67
C LYS A 88 -7.49 2.90 9.81
N LYS A 89 -8.04 1.72 10.00
CA LYS A 89 -7.64 0.58 9.19
C LYS A 89 -7.94 0.86 7.72
N LEU A 90 -6.95 0.59 6.87
CA LEU A 90 -7.08 0.78 5.44
C LEU A 90 -7.36 -0.55 4.76
N VAL A 91 -8.43 -0.60 4.01
CA VAL A 91 -8.78 -1.76 3.20
C VAL A 91 -8.74 -1.34 1.73
N ALA A 92 -7.95 -2.03 0.94
CA ALA A 92 -7.82 -1.74 -0.48
C ALA A 92 -8.72 -2.66 -1.28
N ILE A 93 -9.58 -2.07 -2.10
CA ILE A 93 -10.50 -2.80 -2.96
C ILE A 93 -10.25 -2.38 -4.39
N LYS A 94 -10.13 -3.38 -5.27
CA LYS A 94 -10.01 -3.12 -6.69
C LYS A 94 -11.39 -3.23 -7.33
N ILE A 95 -11.75 -2.21 -8.09
CA ILE A 95 -12.99 -2.19 -8.86
C ILE A 95 -12.65 -2.35 -10.34
N ASN A 96 -13.32 -3.27 -10.96
CA ASN A 96 -13.19 -3.47 -12.39
C ASN A 96 -14.24 -2.67 -13.15
#